data_2721f2602dbc629971ab55346b09b932
#
_entry.id   2721f2602dbc629971ab55346b09b932
#
_cell.length_a   1.000
_cell.length_b   1.000
_cell.length_c   1.000
_cell.angle_alpha   90.00
_cell.angle_beta   90.00
_cell.angle_gamma   90.00
#
_symmetry.space_group_name_H-M   'P 1'
#
loop_
_entity.id
_entity.type
_entity.pdbx_description
1 polymer ?
#
loop_
_entity_poly.entity_id
_entity_poly.type
_entity_poly.pdbx_seq_one_letter_code
_entity_poly.pdbx_strand_id
1 'polypeptide(L)'
;MTHTVLVTGGAGFIGSNFIHMLAELRPGWRVVNFDALTYAGNLENLREVEGREGYEFVRGDLVNEADVAKAIERCGDGALSVVHMAAESHVDRSIVSGMPFVQANVVGTQVLLDACRARGVERFVH
;
A
#
# COMPACT_ATOMS: atom_id res chain seq x y z
N MET A 1 4.60 5.39 -21.73
CA MET A 1 5.04 4.85 -20.44
C MET A 1 3.86 4.72 -19.48
N THR A 2 3.79 3.60 -18.83
CA THR A 2 2.71 3.34 -17.88
C THR A 2 3.05 3.96 -16.53
N HIS A 3 2.10 4.67 -15.95
CA HIS A 3 2.23 5.19 -14.60
C HIS A 3 1.89 4.08 -13.60
N THR A 4 2.69 3.93 -12.56
CA THR A 4 2.46 2.95 -11.49
C THR A 4 2.08 3.66 -10.20
N VAL A 5 1.11 3.12 -9.49
CA VAL A 5 0.71 3.58 -8.16
C VAL A 5 0.92 2.44 -7.17
N LEU A 6 1.75 2.69 -6.16
CA LEU A 6 1.87 1.79 -5.01
C LEU A 6 0.85 2.24 -3.97
N VAL A 7 -0.08 1.36 -3.64
CA VAL A 7 -1.08 1.62 -2.60
C VAL A 7 -0.74 0.75 -1.41
N THR A 8 -0.50 1.35 -0.27
CA THR A 8 -0.36 0.60 0.99
C THR A 8 -1.71 0.53 1.69
N GLY A 9 -2.00 -0.61 2.28
CA GLY A 9 -3.30 -0.81 2.94
C GLY A 9 -4.46 -0.96 1.97
N GLY A 10 -4.18 -1.40 0.74
CA GLY A 10 -5.19 -1.52 -0.30
C GLY A 10 -6.20 -2.64 -0.11
N ALA A 11 -6.00 -3.55 0.85
CA ALA A 11 -6.99 -4.57 1.17
C ALA A 11 -7.97 -4.11 2.26
N GLY A 12 -7.76 -2.94 2.86
CA GLY A 12 -8.67 -2.35 3.83
C GLY A 12 -9.88 -1.71 3.15
N PHE A 13 -10.78 -1.16 3.96
CA PHE A 13 -12.02 -0.57 3.45
C PHE A 13 -11.77 0.61 2.51
N ILE A 14 -11.04 1.62 2.97
CA ILE A 14 -10.77 2.81 2.16
C ILE A 14 -9.83 2.47 1.00
N GLY A 15 -8.75 1.73 1.28
CA GLY A 15 -7.77 1.38 0.27
C GLY A 15 -8.34 0.55 -0.88
N SER A 16 -9.20 -0.41 -0.59
CA SER A 16 -9.83 -1.24 -1.65
C SER A 16 -10.75 -0.42 -2.53
N ASN A 17 -11.54 0.48 -1.94
CA ASN A 17 -12.39 1.39 -2.73
C ASN A 17 -11.55 2.33 -3.60
N PHE A 18 -10.43 2.79 -3.09
CA PHE A 18 -9.50 3.61 -3.88
C PHE A 18 -8.94 2.83 -5.08
N ILE A 19 -8.56 1.57 -4.89
CA ILE A 19 -8.07 0.72 -5.97
C ILE A 19 -9.15 0.49 -7.03
N HIS A 20 -10.39 0.22 -6.62
CA HIS A 20 -11.50 0.10 -7.58
C HIS A 20 -11.68 1.38 -8.39
N MET A 21 -11.62 2.53 -7.73
CA MET A 21 -11.71 3.83 -8.40
C MET A 21 -10.58 4.02 -9.42
N LEU A 22 -9.35 3.67 -9.06
CA LEU A 22 -8.22 3.74 -9.98
C LEU A 22 -8.41 2.83 -11.19
N ALA A 23 -8.88 1.62 -10.96
CA ALA A 23 -9.11 0.66 -12.05
C ALA A 23 -10.14 1.18 -13.05
N GLU A 24 -11.12 1.92 -12.57
CA GLU A 24 -12.17 2.51 -13.42
C GLU A 24 -11.70 3.79 -14.11
N LEU A 25 -11.09 4.72 -13.38
CA LEU A 25 -10.73 6.04 -13.89
C LEU A 25 -9.39 6.08 -14.61
N ARG A 26 -8.52 5.13 -14.33
CA ARG A 26 -7.17 5.06 -14.91
C ARG A 26 -6.82 3.63 -15.33
N PRO A 27 -7.57 3.04 -16.24
CA PRO A 27 -7.39 1.62 -16.60
C PRO A 27 -6.02 1.29 -17.20
N GLY A 28 -5.31 2.29 -17.70
CA GLY A 28 -3.95 2.10 -18.24
C GLY A 28 -2.84 2.17 -17.18
N TRP A 29 -3.16 2.51 -15.94
CA TRP A 29 -2.17 2.57 -14.88
C TRP A 29 -1.96 1.21 -14.22
N ARG A 30 -0.73 0.96 -13.77
CA ARG A 30 -0.46 -0.20 -12.93
C ARG A 30 -0.71 0.13 -11.47
N VAL A 31 -1.23 -0.84 -10.74
CA VAL A 31 -1.46 -0.73 -9.30
C VAL A 31 -0.73 -1.88 -8.62
N VAL A 32 0.17 -1.54 -7.70
CA VAL A 32 0.79 -2.51 -6.80
C VAL A 32 0.18 -2.27 -5.43
N ASN A 33 -0.52 -3.27 -4.91
CA ASN A 33 -1.17 -3.22 -3.61
C ASN A 33 -0.29 -3.91 -2.58
N PHE A 34 0.16 -3.16 -1.56
CA PHE A 34 0.98 -3.67 -0.47
C PHE A 34 0.15 -3.69 0.81
N ASP A 35 -0.09 -4.86 1.38
CA ASP A 35 -0.90 -5.00 2.58
C ASP A 35 -0.38 -6.16 3.43
N ALA A 36 -0.39 -5.98 4.74
CA ALA A 36 0.02 -7.03 5.69
C ALA A 36 -1.08 -8.06 5.93
N LEU A 37 -2.32 -7.75 5.52
CA LEU A 37 -3.50 -8.57 5.78
C LEU A 37 -3.72 -8.82 7.26
N THR A 38 -3.67 -7.75 8.05
CA THR A 38 -4.06 -7.78 9.45
C THR A 38 -5.59 -7.85 9.58
N TYR A 39 -6.12 -7.66 10.77
CA TYR A 39 -7.56 -7.78 11.00
C TYR A 39 -8.45 -6.94 10.07
N ALA A 40 -7.93 -5.81 9.58
CA ALA A 40 -8.68 -4.91 8.70
C ALA A 40 -8.53 -5.24 7.20
N GLY A 41 -7.57 -6.08 6.84
CA GLY A 41 -7.27 -6.40 5.45
C GLY A 41 -8.05 -7.63 4.98
N ASN A 42 -8.74 -7.50 3.84
CA ASN A 42 -9.50 -8.60 3.27
C ASN A 42 -9.40 -8.57 1.74
N LEU A 43 -8.74 -9.58 1.17
CA LEU A 43 -8.56 -9.69 -0.28
C LEU A 43 -9.88 -9.86 -1.06
N GLU A 44 -10.94 -10.32 -0.42
CA GLU A 44 -12.26 -10.40 -1.05
C GLU A 44 -12.75 -9.02 -1.51
N ASN A 45 -12.31 -7.95 -0.85
CA ASN A 45 -12.64 -6.58 -1.25
C ASN A 45 -12.08 -6.23 -2.63
N LEU A 46 -11.11 -7.01 -3.14
CA LEU A 46 -10.41 -6.74 -4.40
C LEU A 46 -10.64 -7.82 -5.44
N ARG A 47 -11.60 -8.69 -5.22
CA ARG A 47 -11.88 -9.82 -6.11
C ARG A 47 -12.08 -9.40 -7.57
N GLU A 48 -12.74 -8.28 -7.79
CA GLU A 48 -13.06 -7.78 -9.14
C GLU A 48 -11.83 -7.27 -9.91
N VAL A 49 -10.78 -6.84 -9.20
CA VAL A 49 -9.54 -6.37 -9.83
C VAL A 49 -8.45 -7.43 -9.85
N GLU A 50 -8.61 -8.48 -9.06
CA GLU A 50 -7.71 -9.62 -9.03
C GLU A 50 -7.68 -10.27 -10.42
N GLY A 51 -6.53 -10.50 -10.97
CA GLY A 51 -6.41 -11.06 -12.31
C GLY A 51 -6.48 -10.03 -13.45
N ARG A 52 -6.75 -8.76 -13.16
CA ARG A 52 -6.64 -7.72 -14.20
C ARG A 52 -5.17 -7.48 -14.52
N GLU A 53 -4.88 -7.32 -15.80
CA GLU A 53 -3.56 -6.88 -16.22
C GLU A 53 -3.27 -5.50 -15.60
N GLY A 54 -2.09 -5.35 -15.02
CA GLY A 54 -1.70 -4.12 -14.35
C GLY A 54 -2.03 -4.05 -12.86
N TYR A 55 -2.67 -5.07 -12.30
CA TYR A 55 -2.87 -5.16 -10.85
C TYR A 55 -2.00 -6.27 -10.26
N GLU A 56 -1.31 -5.97 -9.17
CA GLU A 56 -0.50 -6.95 -8.45
C GLU A 56 -0.64 -6.74 -6.95
N PHE A 57 -0.77 -7.83 -6.22
CA PHE A 57 -0.78 -7.82 -4.76
C PHE A 57 0.57 -8.28 -4.22
N VAL A 58 1.09 -7.54 -3.25
CA VAL A 58 2.31 -7.89 -2.50
C VAL A 58 1.98 -7.91 -1.02
N ARG A 59 2.08 -9.06 -0.40
CA ARG A 59 1.92 -9.15 1.05
C ARG A 59 3.22 -8.79 1.75
N GLY A 60 3.14 -7.94 2.77
CA GLY A 60 4.28 -7.57 3.59
C GLY A 60 3.95 -6.61 4.68
N ASP A 61 4.91 -6.39 5.55
CA ASP A 61 4.80 -5.51 6.71
C ASP A 61 5.65 -4.26 6.48
N LEU A 62 5.08 -3.08 6.69
CA LEU A 62 5.77 -1.79 6.51
C LEU A 62 7.00 -1.63 7.41
N VAL A 63 7.03 -2.25 8.58
CA VAL A 63 8.20 -2.18 9.46
C VAL A 63 9.36 -3.05 8.98
N ASN A 64 9.11 -3.93 8.02
CA ASN A 64 10.13 -4.80 7.44
C ASN A 64 10.68 -4.16 6.17
N GLU A 65 11.93 -3.69 6.24
CA GLU A 65 12.58 -3.00 5.12
C GLU A 65 12.66 -3.87 3.87
N ALA A 66 12.89 -5.17 4.02
CA ALA A 66 12.97 -6.09 2.89
C ALA A 66 11.62 -6.26 2.18
N ASP A 67 10.53 -6.30 2.94
CA ASP A 67 9.18 -6.37 2.38
C ASP A 67 8.85 -5.11 1.57
N VAL A 68 9.19 -3.93 2.12
CA VAL A 68 8.97 -2.65 1.45
C VAL A 68 9.82 -2.55 0.19
N ALA A 69 11.08 -2.95 0.27
CA ALA A 69 11.98 -2.96 -0.89
C ALA A 69 11.42 -3.85 -2.01
N LYS A 70 10.88 -5.01 -1.66
CA LYS A 70 10.25 -5.91 -2.63
C LYS A 70 9.05 -5.26 -3.32
N ALA A 71 8.20 -4.58 -2.55
CA ALA A 71 7.04 -3.87 -3.11
C ALA A 71 7.47 -2.78 -4.09
N ILE A 72 8.49 -2.01 -3.73
CA ILE A 72 9.05 -0.96 -4.59
C ILE A 72 9.65 -1.57 -5.87
N GLU A 73 10.37 -2.68 -5.75
CA GLU A 73 10.93 -3.39 -6.90
C GLU A 73 9.85 -3.85 -7.87
N ARG A 74 8.72 -4.34 -7.34
CA ARG A 74 7.58 -4.76 -8.17
C ARG A 74 6.93 -3.62 -8.93
N CYS A 75 7.15 -2.38 -8.52
CA CYS A 75 6.65 -1.20 -9.23
C CYS A 75 7.44 -0.87 -10.52
N GLY A 76 8.61 -1.47 -10.70
CA GLY A 76 9.45 -1.22 -11.88
C GLY A 76 10.17 0.11 -11.83
N ASP A 77 10.73 0.54 -12.95
CA ASP A 77 11.61 1.72 -13.04
C ASP A 77 10.93 2.99 -13.54
N GLY A 78 9.70 2.90 -14.00
CA GLY A 78 8.97 4.04 -14.55
C GLY A 78 8.46 5.02 -13.50
N ALA A 79 7.59 5.92 -13.92
CA ALA A 79 6.96 6.91 -13.03
C ALA A 79 6.17 6.20 -11.93
N LEU A 80 6.42 6.58 -10.68
CA LEU A 80 5.82 5.96 -9.50
C LEU A 80 5.25 7.02 -8.57
N SER A 81 3.99 6.85 -8.22
CA SER A 81 3.33 7.56 -7.13
C SER A 81 3.00 6.59 -6.01
N VAL A 82 3.02 7.05 -4.78
CA VAL A 82 2.68 6.24 -3.60
C VAL A 82 1.50 6.87 -2.89
N VAL A 83 0.50 6.05 -2.60
CA VAL A 83 -0.64 6.44 -1.77
C VAL A 83 -0.61 5.55 -0.52
N HIS A 84 -0.23 6.16 0.60
CA HIS A 84 -0.01 5.46 1.85
C HIS A 84 -1.28 5.51 2.71
N MET A 85 -2.03 4.42 2.71
CA MET A 85 -3.28 4.28 3.47
C MET A 85 -3.18 3.25 4.59
N ALA A 86 -2.11 2.46 4.62
CA ALA A 86 -1.91 1.46 5.68
C ALA A 86 -1.73 2.14 7.03
N ALA A 87 -2.54 1.75 7.99
CA ALA A 87 -2.47 2.27 9.36
C ALA A 87 -3.22 1.35 10.32
N GLU A 88 -2.83 1.40 11.59
CA GLU A 88 -3.66 0.91 12.68
C GLU A 88 -4.54 2.06 13.13
N SER A 89 -5.84 1.86 13.13
CA SER A 89 -6.80 2.94 13.43
C SER A 89 -7.91 2.56 14.41
N HIS A 90 -7.94 1.32 14.89
CA HIS A 90 -8.98 0.86 15.81
C HIS A 90 -8.77 1.41 17.22
N VAL A 91 -9.57 2.40 17.61
CA VAL A 91 -9.40 3.17 18.85
C VAL A 91 -9.38 2.28 20.10
N ASP A 92 -10.30 1.33 20.23
CA ASP A 92 -10.36 0.44 21.38
C ASP A 92 -9.09 -0.38 21.56
N ARG A 93 -8.47 -0.80 20.45
CA ARG A 93 -7.20 -1.51 20.49
C ARG A 93 -6.05 -0.62 20.96
N SER A 94 -6.06 0.68 20.62
CA SER A 94 -5.02 1.62 21.04
C SER A 94 -5.03 1.85 22.56
N ILE A 95 -6.18 1.73 23.19
CA ILE A 95 -6.32 1.85 24.64
C ILE A 95 -5.66 0.67 25.35
N VAL A 96 -5.77 -0.53 24.77
CA VAL A 96 -5.17 -1.75 25.34
C VAL A 96 -3.65 -1.75 25.14
N SER A 97 -3.18 -1.41 23.94
CA SER A 97 -1.76 -1.31 23.63
C SER A 97 -1.53 -0.32 22.50
N GLY A 98 -0.72 0.69 22.77
CA GLY A 98 -0.35 1.69 21.77
C GLY A 98 0.79 1.26 20.86
N MET A 99 1.58 0.26 21.24
CA MET A 99 2.79 -0.12 20.50
C MET A 99 2.52 -0.54 19.06
N PRO A 100 1.52 -1.38 18.74
CA PRO A 100 1.22 -1.72 17.35
C PRO A 100 0.91 -0.48 16.49
N PHE A 101 0.31 0.56 17.09
CA PHE A 101 -0.01 1.81 16.41
C PHE A 101 1.24 2.61 16.09
N VAL A 102 2.18 2.68 17.03
CA VAL A 102 3.48 3.32 16.83
C VAL A 102 4.27 2.58 15.74
N GLN A 103 4.31 1.25 15.81
CA GLN A 103 5.00 0.45 14.81
C GLN A 103 4.41 0.67 13.41
N ALA A 104 3.12 0.51 13.23
CA ALA A 104 2.48 0.65 11.93
C ALA A 104 2.51 2.10 11.42
N ASN A 105 2.09 3.05 12.26
CA ASN A 105 1.82 4.41 11.82
C ASN A 105 3.05 5.32 11.83
N VAL A 106 4.02 5.07 12.68
CA VAL A 106 5.24 5.87 12.77
C VAL A 106 6.42 5.16 12.13
N VAL A 107 6.80 4.00 12.65
CA VAL A 107 7.96 3.25 12.13
C VAL A 107 7.71 2.80 10.69
N GLY A 108 6.56 2.23 10.41
CA GLY A 108 6.20 1.79 9.06
C GLY A 108 6.20 2.92 8.05
N THR A 109 5.69 4.09 8.42
CA THR A 109 5.71 5.27 7.56
C THR A 109 7.14 5.73 7.29
N GLN A 110 8.00 5.72 8.31
CA GLN A 110 9.41 6.10 8.13
C GLN A 110 10.14 5.13 7.18
N VAL A 111 9.95 3.84 7.36
CA VAL A 111 10.55 2.82 6.47
C VAL A 111 10.11 3.04 5.03
N LEU A 112 8.82 3.29 4.82
CA LEU A 112 8.27 3.56 3.49
C LEU A 112 8.84 4.84 2.88
N LEU A 113 8.92 5.92 3.65
CA LEU A 113 9.48 7.20 3.18
C LEU A 113 10.94 7.06 2.76
N ASP A 114 11.74 6.33 3.53
CA ASP A 114 13.14 6.08 3.19
C ASP A 114 13.26 5.31 1.87
N ALA A 115 12.44 4.29 1.67
CA ALA A 115 12.42 3.51 0.44
C ALA A 115 11.97 4.36 -0.76
N CYS A 116 10.95 5.19 -0.57
CA CYS A 116 10.45 6.10 -1.60
C CYS A 116 11.51 7.13 -2.00
N ARG A 117 12.23 7.66 -1.03
CA ARG A 117 13.32 8.61 -1.28
C ARG A 117 14.44 7.96 -2.10
N ALA A 118 14.85 6.77 -1.72
CA ALA A 118 15.90 6.03 -2.43
C ALA A 118 15.50 5.70 -3.88
N ARG A 119 14.22 5.39 -4.10
CA ARG A 119 13.68 5.04 -5.43
C ARG A 119 13.46 6.27 -6.32
N GLY A 120 13.28 7.44 -5.74
CA GLY A 120 12.92 8.65 -6.50
C GLY A 120 11.44 8.66 -6.89
N VAL A 121 10.57 8.46 -5.92
CA VAL A 121 9.12 8.51 -6.12
C VAL A 121 8.69 9.94 -6.47
N GLU A 122 7.85 10.09 -7.49
CA GLU A 122 7.40 11.41 -7.96
C GLU A 122 6.43 12.08 -6.99
N ARG A 123 5.51 11.31 -6.43
CA ARG A 123 4.49 11.81 -5.52
C ARG A 123 4.25 10.83 -4.38
N PHE A 124 4.12 11.38 -3.20
CA PHE A 124 3.77 10.63 -2.01
C PHE A 124 2.57 11.29 -1.35
N VAL A 125 1.47 10.56 -1.22
CA VAL A 125 0.25 11.01 -0.55
C VAL A 125 0.04 10.14 0.68
N HIS A 126 -0.03 10.79 1.84
CA HIS A 126 -0.22 10.12 3.12
C HIS A 126 -1.60 10.43 3.68
#